data_5168891878027cdd9f26538c678534ea
#
_entry.id   5168891878027cdd9f26538c678534ea
#
_cell.length_a   1.000
_cell.length_b   1.000
_cell.length_c   1.000
_cell.angle_alpha   90.00
_cell.angle_beta   90.00
_cell.angle_gamma   90.00
#
_symmetry.space_group_name_H-M   'P 1'
#
loop_
_entity.id
_entity.type
_entity.pdbx_description
1 polymer ?
#
loop_
_entity_poly.entity_id
_entity_poly.type
_entity_poly.pdbx_seq_one_letter_code
_entity_poly.pdbx_strand_id
1 'polypeptide(L)'
;VKFLILLLIQIKHGRLSISWTLKDLKVRELMNFGCYVIGAGASAMIVSRVDMLMIGMLIDLKHVAFYTVAFFIGNAIKVPARSIGSISTPLLAKADKENNKEQTQVIYSKSSINQLIIGGVFFLCIWLNIDDIFRMLPEKFSHGKYVVLFIGLAQLFNVATGVNGS
;
A
#
# COMPACT_ATOMS: atom_id res chain seq x y z
N VAL A 1 -14.58 10.94 13.20
CA VAL A 1 -16.05 11.12 13.22
C VAL A 1 -16.77 9.76 13.23
N LYS A 2 -16.48 8.82 12.29
CA LYS A 2 -17.13 7.49 12.24
C LYS A 2 -16.93 6.66 13.54
N PHE A 3 -15.74 6.71 14.12
CA PHE A 3 -15.43 5.99 15.36
C PHE A 3 -16.22 6.53 16.55
N LEU A 4 -16.36 7.85 16.67
CA LEU A 4 -17.17 8.50 17.72
C LEU A 4 -18.64 8.15 17.62
N ILE A 5 -19.20 8.09 16.40
CA ILE A 5 -20.60 7.72 16.16
C ILE A 5 -20.85 6.25 16.54
N LEU A 6 -19.95 5.34 16.16
CA LEU A 6 -20.03 3.94 16.55
C LEU A 6 -19.93 3.75 18.07
N LEU A 7 -19.07 4.50 18.73
CA LEU A 7 -18.88 4.47 20.18
C LEU A 7 -20.14 4.98 20.90
N LEU A 8 -20.76 6.06 20.42
CA LEU A 8 -22.04 6.59 20.93
C LEU A 8 -23.19 5.60 20.74
N ILE A 9 -23.26 4.92 19.60
CA ILE A 9 -24.29 3.90 19.33
C ILE A 9 -24.11 2.70 20.27
N GLN A 10 -22.88 2.26 20.51
CA GLN A 10 -22.59 1.15 21.44
C GLN A 10 -22.87 1.51 22.89
N ILE A 11 -22.60 2.74 23.33
CA ILE A 11 -22.93 3.25 24.67
C ILE A 11 -24.46 3.26 24.85
N LYS A 12 -25.21 3.74 23.84
CA LYS A 12 -26.67 3.83 23.87
C LYS A 12 -27.35 2.45 23.89
N HIS A 13 -26.72 1.40 23.34
CA HIS A 13 -27.23 0.03 23.32
C HIS A 13 -26.81 -0.81 24.56
N GLY A 14 -26.13 -0.21 25.54
CA GLY A 14 -25.78 -0.89 26.81
C GLY A 14 -24.87 -2.11 26.67
N ARG A 15 -24.20 -2.30 25.51
CA ARG A 15 -23.34 -3.47 25.22
C ARG A 15 -21.88 -3.28 25.57
N LEU A 16 -21.49 -2.13 26.11
CA LEU A 16 -20.13 -1.92 26.62
C LEU A 16 -20.05 -2.42 28.07
N SER A 17 -19.90 -3.71 28.25
CA SER A 17 -19.32 -4.22 29.49
C SER A 17 -17.80 -4.11 29.37
N ILE A 18 -17.22 -3.01 29.83
CA ILE A 18 -15.78 -2.90 29.99
C ILE A 18 -15.42 -3.75 31.21
N SER A 19 -15.25 -5.05 31.01
CA SER A 19 -14.69 -5.92 32.01
C SER A 19 -13.18 -5.72 32.04
N TRP A 20 -12.68 -4.99 32.99
CA TRP A 20 -11.25 -4.84 33.26
C TRP A 20 -10.67 -6.11 33.93
N THR A 21 -10.93 -7.26 33.33
CA THR A 21 -10.39 -8.52 33.84
C THR A 21 -8.99 -8.71 33.23
N LEU A 22 -8.03 -7.97 33.73
CA LEU A 22 -6.61 -8.11 33.39
C LEU A 22 -6.02 -9.44 33.89
N LYS A 23 -6.77 -10.22 34.66
CA LYS A 23 -6.28 -11.43 35.34
C LYS A 23 -5.90 -12.58 34.41
N ASP A 24 -6.45 -12.65 33.19
CA ASP A 24 -6.19 -13.73 32.23
C ASP A 24 -5.35 -13.28 31.03
N LEU A 25 -4.91 -12.03 31.01
CA LEU A 25 -4.04 -11.55 29.95
C LEU A 25 -2.61 -12.10 30.18
N LYS A 26 -2.18 -12.99 29.31
CA LYS A 26 -0.80 -13.46 29.22
C LYS A 26 0.08 -12.32 28.67
N VAL A 27 0.32 -11.33 29.53
CA VAL A 27 1.06 -10.08 29.20
C VAL A 27 2.38 -10.39 28.51
N ARG A 28 3.08 -11.45 28.93
CA ARG A 28 4.35 -11.88 28.34
C ARG A 28 4.22 -12.32 26.86
N GLU A 29 3.16 -13.07 26.54
CA GLU A 29 2.90 -13.49 25.16
C GLU A 29 2.48 -12.28 24.30
N LEU A 30 1.69 -11.37 24.86
CA LEU A 30 1.28 -10.14 24.18
C LEU A 30 2.48 -9.20 23.91
N MET A 31 3.39 -9.07 24.88
CA MET A 31 4.62 -8.29 24.72
C MET A 31 5.56 -8.91 23.68
N ASN A 32 5.75 -10.22 23.70
CA ASN A 32 6.55 -10.91 22.69
C ASN A 32 5.97 -10.74 21.29
N PHE A 33 4.66 -10.90 21.15
CA PHE A 33 3.97 -10.65 19.88
C PHE A 33 4.09 -9.20 19.43
N GLY A 34 3.91 -8.24 20.35
CA GLY A 34 4.10 -6.81 20.09
C GLY A 34 5.51 -6.47 19.62
N CYS A 35 6.54 -6.98 20.30
CA CYS A 35 7.94 -6.81 19.87
C CYS A 35 8.19 -7.39 18.49
N TYR A 36 7.63 -8.57 18.19
CA TYR A 36 7.75 -9.18 16.86
C TYR A 36 7.10 -8.34 15.78
N VAL A 37 5.88 -7.85 16.01
CA VAL A 37 5.15 -6.99 15.07
C VAL A 37 5.87 -5.67 14.83
N ILE A 38 6.39 -5.04 15.91
CA ILE A 38 7.18 -3.80 15.79
C ILE A 38 8.47 -4.05 15.00
N GLY A 39 9.19 -5.15 15.30
CA GLY A 39 10.39 -5.52 14.57
C GLY A 39 10.13 -5.77 13.08
N ALA A 40 9.08 -6.50 12.76
CA ALA A 40 8.66 -6.75 11.37
C ALA A 40 8.27 -5.45 10.65
N GLY A 41 7.50 -4.57 11.31
CA GLY A 41 7.12 -3.27 10.78
C GLY A 41 8.31 -2.33 10.54
N ALA A 42 9.25 -2.28 11.48
CA ALA A 42 10.47 -1.50 11.34
C ALA A 42 11.33 -2.01 10.18
N SER A 43 11.50 -3.32 10.06
CA SER A 43 12.24 -3.93 8.95
C SER A 43 11.59 -3.63 7.60
N ALA A 44 10.27 -3.76 7.49
CA ALA A 44 9.55 -3.42 6.26
C ALA A 44 9.70 -1.93 5.90
N MET A 45 9.68 -1.04 6.89
CA MET A 45 9.88 0.39 6.68
C MET A 45 11.30 0.71 6.18
N ILE A 46 12.33 0.07 6.75
CA ILE A 46 13.72 0.24 6.30
C ILE A 46 13.87 -0.25 4.86
N VAL A 47 13.38 -1.45 4.54
CA VAL A 47 13.44 -2.01 3.19
C VAL A 47 12.72 -1.13 2.17
N SER A 48 11.59 -0.53 2.54
CA SER A 48 10.82 0.34 1.64
C SER A 48 11.47 1.71 1.37
N ARG A 49 12.51 2.09 2.11
CA ARG A 49 13.19 3.39 2.01
C ARG A 49 14.70 3.29 1.79
N VAL A 50 15.22 2.07 1.70
CA VAL A 50 16.68 1.84 1.55
C VAL A 50 17.24 2.52 0.29
N ASP A 51 16.47 2.56 -0.78
CA ASP A 51 16.82 3.25 -2.03
C ASP A 51 17.07 4.75 -1.82
N MET A 52 16.19 5.43 -1.08
CA MET A 52 16.37 6.86 -0.75
C MET A 52 17.58 7.08 0.15
N LEU A 53 17.82 6.20 1.12
CA LEU A 53 18.98 6.27 2.00
C LEU A 53 20.28 6.08 1.21
N MET A 54 20.31 5.12 0.30
CA MET A 54 21.47 4.87 -0.55
C MET A 54 21.78 6.07 -1.46
N ILE A 55 20.77 6.66 -2.08
CA ILE A 55 20.98 7.86 -2.92
C ILE A 55 21.53 9.02 -2.09
N GLY A 56 20.99 9.23 -0.88
CA GLY A 56 21.43 10.30 0.00
C GLY A 56 22.86 10.14 0.53
N MET A 57 23.29 8.89 0.76
CA MET A 57 24.64 8.59 1.27
C MET A 57 25.69 8.52 0.17
N LEU A 58 25.34 8.02 -1.02
CA LEU A 58 26.30 7.73 -2.08
C LEU A 58 26.41 8.86 -3.12
N ILE A 59 25.37 9.67 -3.28
CA ILE A 59 25.32 10.68 -4.32
C ILE A 59 25.21 12.08 -3.71
N ASP A 60 24.00 12.53 -3.36
CA ASP A 60 23.73 13.83 -2.74
C ASP A 60 22.25 13.93 -2.32
N LEU A 61 21.95 14.76 -1.33
CA LEU A 61 20.59 15.06 -0.87
C LEU A 61 19.71 15.70 -1.97
N LYS A 62 20.30 16.42 -2.93
CA LYS A 62 19.56 16.97 -4.08
C LYS A 62 18.94 15.86 -4.94
N HIS A 63 19.67 14.77 -5.15
CA HIS A 63 19.19 13.64 -5.94
C HIS A 63 18.09 12.87 -5.21
N VAL A 64 18.11 12.84 -3.87
CA VAL A 64 16.99 12.29 -3.08
C VAL A 64 15.70 13.07 -3.33
N ALA A 65 15.78 14.40 -3.44
CA ALA A 65 14.61 15.22 -3.74
C ALA A 65 14.03 14.88 -5.13
N PHE A 66 14.88 14.76 -6.16
CA PHE A 66 14.44 14.37 -7.51
C PHE A 66 13.82 12.99 -7.54
N TYR A 67 14.47 12.02 -6.88
CA TYR A 67 13.96 10.66 -6.75
C TYR A 67 12.62 10.62 -6.02
N THR A 68 12.47 11.39 -4.93
CA THR A 68 11.23 11.42 -4.15
C THR A 68 10.05 11.92 -4.96
N VAL A 69 10.22 12.97 -5.77
CA VAL A 69 9.16 13.49 -6.65
C VAL A 69 8.79 12.44 -7.70
N ALA A 70 9.80 11.85 -8.37
CA ALA A 70 9.58 10.80 -9.36
C ALA A 70 8.90 9.56 -8.75
N PHE A 71 9.31 9.17 -7.54
CA PHE A 71 8.72 8.07 -6.78
C PHE A 71 7.25 8.35 -6.43
N PHE A 72 6.92 9.58 -6.07
CA PHE A 72 5.55 9.96 -5.76
C PHE A 72 4.64 9.86 -6.99
N ILE A 73 5.11 10.40 -8.13
CA ILE A 73 4.38 10.33 -9.40
C ILE A 73 4.19 8.86 -9.83
N GLY A 74 5.25 8.05 -9.81
CA GLY A 74 5.17 6.63 -10.19
C GLY A 74 4.25 5.81 -9.28
N ASN A 75 4.18 6.13 -7.98
CA ASN A 75 3.29 5.45 -7.05
C ASN A 75 1.80 5.82 -7.21
N ALA A 76 1.47 6.90 -7.92
CA ALA A 76 0.09 7.26 -8.19
C ALA A 76 -0.68 6.14 -8.91
N ILE A 77 0.01 5.28 -9.66
CA ILE A 77 -0.54 4.10 -10.33
C ILE A 77 -1.19 3.11 -9.35
N LYS A 78 -0.67 3.02 -8.11
CA LYS A 78 -1.22 2.14 -7.08
C LYS A 78 -2.53 2.63 -6.45
N VAL A 79 -2.84 3.92 -6.56
CA VAL A 79 -3.99 4.50 -5.84
C VAL A 79 -5.31 3.80 -6.22
N PRO A 80 -5.67 3.65 -7.52
CA PRO A 80 -6.88 2.95 -7.90
C PRO A 80 -6.83 1.44 -7.59
N ALA A 81 -5.64 0.83 -7.69
CA ALA A 81 -5.46 -0.60 -7.40
C ALA A 81 -5.76 -0.94 -5.93
N ARG A 82 -5.41 -0.06 -4.99
CA ARG A 82 -5.72 -0.23 -3.56
C ARG A 82 -7.23 -0.33 -3.30
N SER A 83 -8.04 0.41 -4.05
CA SER A 83 -9.50 0.36 -3.92
C SER A 83 -10.05 -1.01 -4.31
N ILE A 84 -9.52 -1.61 -5.38
CA ILE A 84 -9.89 -2.97 -5.81
C ILE A 84 -9.41 -4.00 -4.79
N GLY A 85 -8.17 -3.86 -4.31
CA GLY A 85 -7.60 -4.72 -3.27
C GLY A 85 -8.43 -4.75 -2.00
N SER A 86 -8.89 -3.59 -1.52
CA SER A 86 -9.71 -3.49 -0.30
C SER A 86 -11.04 -4.24 -0.37
N ILE A 87 -11.58 -4.42 -1.59
CA ILE A 87 -12.80 -5.19 -1.83
C ILE A 87 -12.48 -6.68 -2.01
N SER A 88 -11.40 -6.98 -2.73
CA SER A 88 -11.03 -8.36 -3.08
C SER A 88 -10.46 -9.15 -1.90
N THR A 89 -9.70 -8.49 -1.00
CA THR A 89 -9.06 -9.16 0.15
C THR A 89 -10.06 -9.87 1.07
N PRO A 90 -11.18 -9.25 1.54
CA PRO A 90 -12.13 -9.93 2.38
C PRO A 90 -12.89 -11.06 1.65
N LEU A 91 -13.10 -10.91 0.33
CA LEU A 91 -13.73 -11.96 -0.48
C LEU A 91 -12.81 -13.18 -0.64
N LEU A 92 -11.52 -12.96 -0.86
CA LEU A 92 -10.50 -14.02 -0.87
C LEU A 92 -10.43 -14.74 0.47
N ALA A 93 -10.36 -14.00 1.58
CA ALA A 93 -10.32 -14.58 2.92
C ALA A 93 -11.57 -15.42 3.24
N LYS A 94 -12.73 -15.04 2.73
CA LYS A 94 -13.96 -15.82 2.88
C LYS A 94 -13.91 -17.11 2.07
N ALA A 95 -13.55 -17.04 0.78
CA ALA A 95 -13.44 -18.21 -0.09
C ALA A 95 -12.39 -19.22 0.42
N ASP A 96 -11.29 -18.72 0.99
CA ASP A 96 -10.24 -19.56 1.58
C ASP A 96 -10.73 -20.29 2.83
N LYS A 97 -11.47 -19.61 3.71
CA LYS A 97 -12.12 -20.24 4.89
C LYS A 97 -13.12 -21.34 4.51
N GLU A 98 -13.79 -21.19 3.38
CA GLU A 98 -14.74 -22.17 2.83
C GLU A 98 -14.04 -23.28 2.06
N ASN A 99 -12.69 -23.31 2.00
CA ASN A 99 -11.86 -24.21 1.21
C ASN A 99 -12.26 -24.30 -0.29
N ASN A 100 -12.86 -23.23 -0.80
CA ASN A 100 -13.32 -23.17 -2.19
C ASN A 100 -12.21 -22.60 -3.09
N LYS A 101 -11.28 -23.48 -3.49
CA LYS A 101 -10.12 -23.11 -4.33
C LYS A 101 -10.51 -22.52 -5.69
N GLU A 102 -11.59 -23.01 -6.27
CA GLU A 102 -12.07 -22.51 -7.56
C GLU A 102 -12.53 -21.05 -7.45
N GLN A 103 -13.33 -20.75 -6.44
CA GLN A 103 -13.78 -19.38 -6.18
C GLN A 103 -12.62 -18.45 -5.83
N THR A 104 -11.67 -18.90 -5.02
CA THR A 104 -10.43 -18.16 -4.70
C THR A 104 -9.68 -17.78 -5.97
N GLN A 105 -9.47 -18.73 -6.87
CA GLN A 105 -8.76 -18.49 -8.13
C GLN A 105 -9.52 -17.54 -9.06
N VAL A 106 -10.83 -17.65 -9.14
CA VAL A 106 -11.67 -16.75 -9.94
C VAL A 106 -11.60 -15.31 -9.42
N ILE A 107 -11.73 -15.11 -8.10
CA ILE A 107 -11.63 -13.78 -7.48
C ILE A 107 -10.24 -13.20 -7.70
N TYR A 108 -9.19 -13.99 -7.47
CA TYR A 108 -7.81 -13.57 -7.66
C TYR A 108 -7.56 -13.11 -9.11
N SER A 109 -7.89 -13.94 -10.09
CA SER A 109 -7.68 -13.64 -11.51
C SER A 109 -8.46 -12.40 -11.96
N LYS A 110 -9.74 -12.28 -11.59
CA LYS A 110 -10.55 -11.10 -11.92
C LYS A 110 -9.99 -9.83 -11.28
N SER A 111 -9.56 -9.91 -10.04
CA SER A 111 -8.96 -8.79 -9.32
C SER A 111 -7.65 -8.34 -9.98
N SER A 112 -6.77 -9.28 -10.31
CA SER A 112 -5.50 -9.02 -11.01
C SER A 112 -5.70 -8.35 -12.37
N ILE A 113 -6.60 -8.89 -13.20
CA ILE A 113 -6.88 -8.33 -14.52
C ILE A 113 -7.45 -6.92 -14.41
N ASN A 114 -8.43 -6.70 -13.54
CA ASN A 114 -9.01 -5.38 -13.34
C ASN A 114 -7.98 -4.36 -12.81
N GLN A 115 -7.12 -4.78 -11.88
CA GLN A 115 -6.05 -3.94 -11.39
C GLN A 115 -5.03 -3.61 -12.48
N LEU A 116 -4.68 -4.57 -13.33
CA LEU A 116 -3.76 -4.36 -14.45
C LEU A 116 -4.34 -3.39 -15.48
N ILE A 117 -5.62 -3.53 -15.84
CA ILE A 117 -6.27 -2.63 -16.79
C ILE A 117 -6.30 -1.20 -16.26
N ILE A 118 -6.78 -1.02 -15.03
CA ILE A 118 -6.89 0.31 -14.43
C ILE A 118 -5.50 0.90 -14.16
N GLY A 119 -4.58 0.11 -13.61
CA GLY A 119 -3.19 0.53 -13.41
C GLY A 119 -2.49 0.89 -14.71
N GLY A 120 -2.73 0.11 -15.78
CA GLY A 120 -2.22 0.37 -17.12
C GLY A 120 -2.72 1.68 -17.72
N VAL A 121 -4.02 1.97 -17.58
CA VAL A 121 -4.60 3.26 -18.03
C VAL A 121 -3.95 4.41 -17.26
N PHE A 122 -3.82 4.31 -15.93
CA PHE A 122 -3.15 5.35 -15.14
C PHE A 122 -1.68 5.51 -15.51
N PHE A 123 -0.97 4.41 -15.73
CA PHE A 123 0.42 4.45 -16.21
C PHE A 123 0.53 5.19 -17.55
N LEU A 124 -0.31 4.85 -18.52
CA LEU A 124 -0.32 5.50 -19.82
C LEU A 124 -0.68 6.99 -19.71
N CYS A 125 -1.69 7.33 -18.91
CA CYS A 125 -2.05 8.72 -18.66
C CYS A 125 -0.87 9.54 -18.10
N ILE A 126 -0.14 8.99 -17.13
CA ILE A 126 1.04 9.65 -16.55
C ILE A 126 2.15 9.74 -17.59
N TRP A 127 2.46 8.64 -18.29
CA TRP A 127 3.56 8.58 -19.23
C TRP A 127 3.36 9.48 -20.45
N LEU A 128 2.16 9.53 -21.02
CA LEU A 128 1.86 10.38 -22.17
C LEU A 128 1.89 11.88 -21.82
N ASN A 129 1.61 12.22 -20.57
CA ASN A 129 1.63 13.61 -20.10
C ASN A 129 2.89 13.93 -19.26
N ILE A 130 3.91 13.08 -19.29
CA ILE A 130 5.07 13.21 -18.41
C ILE A 130 5.82 14.52 -18.64
N ASP A 131 5.92 14.99 -19.89
CA ASP A 131 6.62 16.22 -20.24
C ASP A 131 5.87 17.45 -19.71
N ASP A 132 4.55 17.46 -19.76
CA ASP A 132 3.72 18.54 -19.21
C ASP A 132 3.75 18.55 -17.68
N ILE A 133 3.74 17.37 -17.05
CA ILE A 133 3.91 17.26 -15.60
C ILE A 133 5.27 17.85 -15.17
N PHE A 134 6.35 17.54 -15.87
CA PHE A 134 7.67 18.09 -15.55
C PHE A 134 7.83 19.57 -15.90
N ARG A 135 7.09 20.11 -16.86
CA ARG A 135 7.02 21.57 -17.13
C ARG A 135 6.39 22.36 -15.99
N MET A 136 5.47 21.76 -15.24
CA MET A 136 4.89 22.38 -14.05
C MET A 136 5.83 22.40 -12.85
N LEU A 137 6.89 21.58 -12.88
CA LEU A 137 7.92 21.50 -11.86
C LEU A 137 9.11 22.38 -12.23
N PRO A 138 9.91 22.86 -11.25
CA PRO A 138 11.17 23.57 -11.56
C PRO A 138 12.07 22.73 -12.46
N GLU A 139 12.78 23.38 -13.42
CA GLU A 139 13.61 22.71 -14.44
C GLU A 139 14.61 21.69 -13.88
N LYS A 140 15.10 21.91 -12.67
CA LYS A 140 16.02 21.00 -11.96
C LYS A 140 15.47 19.56 -11.77
N PHE A 141 14.16 19.36 -11.84
CA PHE A 141 13.52 18.04 -11.68
C PHE A 141 13.41 17.26 -13.00
N SER A 142 13.69 17.87 -14.15
CA SER A 142 13.52 17.26 -15.50
C SER A 142 14.25 15.91 -15.68
N HIS A 143 15.36 15.69 -14.97
CA HIS A 143 16.13 14.45 -15.01
C HIS A 143 15.41 13.24 -14.40
N GLY A 144 14.31 13.46 -13.68
CA GLY A 144 13.50 12.41 -13.03
C GLY A 144 12.58 11.62 -13.96
N LYS A 145 12.45 11.99 -15.25
CA LYS A 145 11.51 11.37 -16.20
C LYS A 145 11.67 9.84 -16.32
N TYR A 146 12.91 9.37 -16.52
CA TYR A 146 13.17 7.93 -16.61
C TYR A 146 12.96 7.20 -15.27
N VAL A 147 13.20 7.87 -14.16
CA VAL A 147 12.93 7.31 -12.84
C VAL A 147 11.43 7.05 -12.67
N VAL A 148 10.57 7.98 -13.11
CA VAL A 148 9.11 7.78 -13.14
C VAL A 148 8.72 6.59 -14.00
N LEU A 149 9.35 6.41 -15.16
CA LEU A 149 9.09 5.26 -16.04
C LEU A 149 9.38 3.93 -15.33
N PHE A 150 10.60 3.78 -14.79
CA PHE A 150 11.00 2.53 -14.13
C PHE A 150 10.16 2.23 -12.90
N ILE A 151 9.90 3.23 -12.07
CA ILE A 151 9.03 3.07 -10.90
C ILE A 151 7.61 2.74 -11.35
N GLY A 152 7.08 3.44 -12.35
CA GLY A 152 5.75 3.20 -12.90
C GLY A 152 5.60 1.78 -13.44
N LEU A 153 6.57 1.28 -14.21
CA LEU A 153 6.59 -0.11 -14.67
C LEU A 153 6.65 -1.10 -13.51
N ALA A 154 7.53 -0.87 -12.53
CA ALA A 154 7.61 -1.72 -11.33
C ALA A 154 6.28 -1.76 -10.58
N GLN A 155 5.59 -0.61 -10.47
CA GLN A 155 4.28 -0.57 -9.83
C GLN A 155 3.19 -1.25 -10.67
N LEU A 156 3.27 -1.17 -12.00
CA LEU A 156 2.36 -1.87 -12.89
C LEU A 156 2.50 -3.40 -12.73
N PHE A 157 3.74 -3.91 -12.68
CA PHE A 157 4.00 -5.32 -12.38
C PHE A 157 3.45 -5.73 -11.00
N ASN A 158 3.67 -4.90 -9.99
CA ASN A 158 3.17 -5.14 -8.65
C ASN A 158 1.64 -5.23 -8.62
N VAL A 159 0.97 -4.35 -9.33
CA VAL A 159 -0.50 -4.32 -9.45
C VAL A 159 -1.02 -5.50 -10.28
N ALA A 160 -0.29 -5.92 -11.32
CA ALA A 160 -0.62 -7.08 -12.15
C ALA A 160 -0.58 -8.41 -11.40
N THR A 161 0.29 -8.53 -10.38
CA THR A 161 0.35 -9.72 -9.52
C THR A 161 -0.84 -9.85 -8.56
N GLY A 162 -1.75 -8.88 -8.53
CA GLY A 162 -2.99 -8.90 -7.77
C GLY A 162 -2.83 -8.64 -6.28
N VAL A 163 -3.70 -9.24 -5.47
CA VAL A 163 -3.76 -9.02 -4.02
C VAL A 163 -2.67 -9.85 -3.33
N ASN A 164 -1.39 -9.51 -3.58
CA ASN A 164 -0.27 -10.13 -2.89
C ASN A 164 0.14 -9.27 -1.68
N GLY A 165 -0.16 -9.76 -0.48
CA GLY A 165 0.44 -9.25 0.75
C GLY A 165 0.00 -7.83 1.13
N SER A 166 -1.28 -7.54 1.10
CA SER A 166 -1.84 -6.37 1.78
C SER A 166 -2.22 -6.71 3.19
#